data_8163aa67cc372c9eb688f5e524ef81da
#
_entry.id   8163aa67cc372c9eb688f5e524ef81da
#
_cell.length_a   1.000
_cell.length_b   1.000
_cell.length_c   1.000
_cell.angle_alpha   90.00
_cell.angle_beta   90.00
_cell.angle_gamma   90.00
#
_symmetry.space_group_name_H-M   'P 1'
#
loop_
_entity.id
_entity.type
_entity.pdbx_description
1 polymer ?
#
loop_
_entity_poly.entity_id
_entity_poly.type
_entity_poly.pdbx_seq_one_letter_code
_entity_poly.pdbx_strand_id
1 'polypeptide(L)'
;MKVKFYGTRGSIPICDAGFQKFGGNTTCLQITFTDTNRIAIFDAGTGLRNLGRDLRAIGHKQEQILIVFTHFHWDHIQGFPFFAPAYDPGQKITLLTLGRDQTVRNLREIFEVQMQAEYFPVQLDCMGANFEFLQVADASKHFTGINNVETVLTAQRHNHPGGAYSFRIERNGKVLVICTDVEHGEQIDARLVELARGADLLVHDAQYTAEELQKRRGWGHSSFDQALQVAEMAGVKRLALTHHDPEHDDEFLERIEKLCRERFANTVLAREGMEIQISEAPGTMSRSPGRLSRRTRLTSSPRK
;
A
#
# COMPACT_ATOMS: atom_id res chain seq x y z
N MET A 1 -7.17 -2.32 10.28
CA MET A 1 -6.13 -2.64 9.26
C MET A 1 -4.75 -2.35 9.83
N LYS A 2 -3.72 -3.05 9.36
CA LYS A 2 -2.32 -2.79 9.69
C LYS A 2 -1.50 -2.73 8.40
N VAL A 3 -0.63 -1.73 8.29
CA VAL A 3 0.32 -1.59 7.18
C VAL A 3 1.72 -1.94 7.67
N LYS A 4 2.46 -2.78 6.93
CA LYS A 4 3.87 -3.08 7.17
C LYS A 4 4.67 -2.77 5.91
N PHE A 5 5.76 -2.03 6.08
CA PHE A 5 6.67 -1.67 5.00
C PHE A 5 7.78 -2.73 4.87
N TYR A 6 7.91 -3.33 3.71
CA TYR A 6 8.98 -4.28 3.37
C TYR A 6 10.01 -3.69 2.43
N GLY A 7 9.67 -2.58 1.79
CA GLY A 7 10.57 -1.79 0.96
C GLY A 7 10.09 -0.35 0.91
N THR A 8 11.00 0.59 1.00
CA THR A 8 10.76 2.03 1.15
C THR A 8 11.58 2.89 0.21
N ARG A 9 12.54 2.29 -0.54
CA ARG A 9 13.37 2.97 -1.52
C ARG A 9 12.69 3.11 -2.86
N GLY A 10 12.97 4.22 -3.54
CA GLY A 10 12.64 4.43 -4.93
C GLY A 10 13.74 3.99 -5.88
N SER A 11 13.37 3.76 -7.12
CA SER A 11 14.22 3.57 -8.29
C SER A 11 15.13 2.33 -8.27
N ILE A 12 15.93 2.12 -7.22
CA ILE A 12 16.91 1.04 -7.14
C ILE A 12 17.17 0.63 -5.67
N PRO A 13 17.42 -0.67 -5.39
CA PRO A 13 17.79 -1.09 -4.04
C PRO A 13 19.21 -0.64 -3.68
N ILE A 14 19.41 -0.28 -2.41
CA ILE A 14 20.68 0.16 -1.83
C ILE A 14 21.10 -0.75 -0.69
N CYS A 15 22.39 -1.12 -0.62
CA CYS A 15 22.90 -2.01 0.43
C CYS A 15 23.97 -1.37 1.32
N ASP A 16 24.27 -0.08 1.15
CA ASP A 16 25.34 0.61 1.85
C ASP A 16 25.09 0.79 3.35
N ALA A 17 26.16 0.95 4.13
CA ALA A 17 26.09 1.01 5.59
C ALA A 17 25.26 2.17 6.12
N GLY A 18 25.24 3.30 5.41
CA GLY A 18 24.47 4.50 5.75
C GLY A 18 22.97 4.42 5.46
N PHE A 19 22.44 3.27 5.02
CA PHE A 19 21.05 3.09 4.57
C PHE A 19 20.29 2.00 5.36
N GLN A 20 20.79 1.65 6.54
CA GLN A 20 20.28 0.51 7.30
C GLN A 20 19.04 0.83 8.16
N LYS A 21 18.87 2.09 8.59
CA LYS A 21 17.75 2.49 9.45
C LYS A 21 16.44 2.59 8.67
N PHE A 22 16.48 3.20 7.48
CA PHE A 22 15.30 3.32 6.62
C PHE A 22 15.12 2.11 5.71
N GLY A 23 16.20 1.35 5.49
CA GLY A 23 16.24 0.19 4.64
C GLY A 23 16.60 0.51 3.19
N GLY A 24 16.99 -0.50 2.44
CA GLY A 24 17.46 -0.38 1.07
C GLY A 24 16.61 -1.12 0.04
N ASN A 25 15.56 -1.84 0.45
CA ASN A 25 14.68 -2.52 -0.49
C ASN A 25 13.69 -1.56 -1.15
N THR A 26 13.36 -1.83 -2.41
CA THR A 26 12.38 -1.05 -3.18
C THR A 26 10.94 -1.42 -2.82
N THR A 27 10.02 -0.61 -3.30
CA THR A 27 8.62 -0.50 -2.87
C THR A 27 7.90 -1.84 -2.72
N CYS A 28 7.50 -2.15 -1.48
CA CYS A 28 6.62 -3.27 -1.16
C CYS A 28 5.91 -3.01 0.17
N LEU A 29 4.58 -2.98 0.15
CA LEU A 29 3.75 -2.76 1.34
C LEU A 29 2.83 -3.96 1.55
N GLN A 30 2.75 -4.44 2.80
CA GLN A 30 1.74 -5.42 3.20
C GLN A 30 0.63 -4.73 3.98
N ILE A 31 -0.62 -4.95 3.58
CA ILE A 31 -1.81 -4.60 4.33
C ILE A 31 -2.37 -5.88 4.94
N THR A 32 -2.52 -5.89 6.26
CA THR A 32 -3.22 -6.97 6.97
C THR A 32 -4.60 -6.48 7.39
N PHE A 33 -5.64 -7.18 6.96
CA PHE A 33 -7.00 -6.99 7.43
C PHE A 33 -7.18 -7.74 8.73
N THR A 34 -7.12 -7.03 9.86
CA THR A 34 -7.01 -7.61 11.21
C THR A 34 -8.25 -8.39 11.66
N ASP A 35 -9.38 -8.18 11.04
CA ASP A 35 -10.64 -8.90 11.28
C ASP A 35 -10.71 -10.27 10.59
N THR A 36 -9.94 -10.48 9.53
CA THR A 36 -9.90 -11.74 8.76
C THR A 36 -8.52 -12.37 8.70
N ASN A 37 -7.49 -11.67 9.16
CA ASN A 37 -6.07 -12.03 9.02
C ASN A 37 -5.63 -12.27 7.57
N ARG A 38 -6.38 -11.76 6.59
CA ARG A 38 -5.98 -11.78 5.17
C ARG A 38 -5.04 -10.64 4.87
N ILE A 39 -4.25 -10.83 3.82
CA ILE A 39 -3.28 -9.83 3.38
C ILE A 39 -3.54 -9.39 1.95
N ALA A 40 -3.21 -8.12 1.67
CA ALA A 40 -2.99 -7.59 0.35
C ALA A 40 -1.58 -6.98 0.30
N ILE A 41 -0.90 -7.13 -0.81
CA ILE A 41 0.44 -6.61 -1.06
C ILE A 41 0.31 -5.53 -2.11
N PHE A 42 0.92 -4.37 -1.88
CA PHE A 42 1.02 -3.30 -2.87
C PHE A 42 2.46 -3.22 -3.34
N ASP A 43 2.63 -3.44 -4.63
CA ASP A 43 3.87 -3.55 -5.37
C ASP A 43 4.79 -4.71 -4.93
N ALA A 44 5.62 -5.13 -5.87
CA ALA A 44 6.48 -6.29 -5.79
C ALA A 44 7.95 -5.93 -5.97
N GLY A 45 8.40 -4.78 -5.40
CA GLY A 45 9.80 -4.41 -5.35
C GLY A 45 10.64 -5.41 -4.57
N THR A 46 11.93 -5.13 -4.38
CA THR A 46 12.84 -6.10 -3.74
C THR A 46 12.43 -6.49 -2.32
N GLY A 47 11.67 -5.64 -1.62
CA GLY A 47 11.08 -5.94 -0.31
C GLY A 47 10.17 -7.18 -0.29
N LEU A 48 9.59 -7.55 -1.44
CA LEU A 48 8.72 -8.73 -1.57
C LEU A 48 9.43 -10.04 -1.19
N ARG A 49 10.75 -10.13 -1.44
CA ARG A 49 11.55 -11.28 -1.00
C ARG A 49 11.50 -11.49 0.52
N ASN A 50 11.65 -10.41 1.27
CA ASN A 50 11.61 -10.47 2.74
C ASN A 50 10.19 -10.79 3.25
N LEU A 51 9.17 -10.21 2.63
CA LEU A 51 7.77 -10.53 2.92
C LEU A 51 7.49 -12.02 2.68
N GLY A 52 7.92 -12.58 1.56
CA GLY A 52 7.76 -14.00 1.25
C GLY A 52 8.43 -14.92 2.28
N ARG A 53 9.64 -14.55 2.74
CA ARG A 53 10.34 -15.27 3.82
C ARG A 53 9.54 -15.23 5.13
N ASP A 54 9.02 -14.06 5.51
CA ASP A 54 8.25 -13.90 6.74
C ASP A 54 6.93 -14.71 6.68
N LEU A 55 6.24 -14.73 5.56
CA LEU A 55 5.03 -15.54 5.36
C LEU A 55 5.32 -17.04 5.55
N ARG A 56 6.45 -17.53 5.02
CA ARG A 56 6.85 -18.94 5.23
C ARG A 56 7.22 -19.23 6.69
N ALA A 57 7.91 -18.31 7.37
CA ALA A 57 8.36 -18.50 8.76
C ALA A 57 7.17 -18.60 9.75
N ILE A 58 6.07 -17.89 9.48
CA ILE A 58 4.86 -17.94 10.32
C ILE A 58 4.13 -19.29 10.16
N GLY A 59 4.43 -20.09 9.13
CA GLY A 59 3.78 -21.37 8.87
C GLY A 59 2.28 -21.26 8.55
N HIS A 60 1.75 -20.07 8.44
CA HIS A 60 0.35 -19.82 8.16
C HIS A 60 0.15 -19.62 6.66
N LYS A 61 -0.37 -20.64 6.01
CA LYS A 61 -0.68 -20.58 4.58
C LYS A 61 -1.86 -19.64 4.39
N GLN A 62 -1.64 -18.55 3.66
CA GLN A 62 -2.74 -17.70 3.21
C GLN A 62 -3.56 -18.49 2.17
N GLU A 63 -4.90 -18.48 2.29
CA GLU A 63 -5.77 -19.12 1.27
C GLU A 63 -5.53 -18.50 -0.11
N GLN A 64 -5.37 -17.19 -0.15
CA GLN A 64 -5.10 -16.41 -1.34
C GLN A 64 -4.25 -15.21 -0.98
N ILE A 65 -3.24 -14.92 -1.79
CA ILE A 65 -2.43 -13.71 -1.71
C ILE A 65 -2.85 -12.80 -2.86
N LEU A 66 -3.21 -11.56 -2.54
CA LEU A 66 -3.48 -10.52 -3.52
C LEU A 66 -2.27 -9.60 -3.62
N ILE A 67 -1.75 -9.41 -4.84
CA ILE A 67 -0.71 -8.42 -5.15
C ILE A 67 -1.32 -7.39 -6.10
N VAL A 68 -1.35 -6.13 -5.67
CA VAL A 68 -1.88 -5.00 -6.43
C VAL A 68 -0.72 -4.16 -6.92
N PHE A 69 -0.69 -3.82 -8.20
CA PHE A 69 0.36 -3.01 -8.79
C PHE A 69 -0.12 -1.58 -9.01
N THR A 70 0.68 -0.62 -8.55
CA THR A 70 0.49 0.79 -8.84
C THR A 70 0.89 1.10 -10.28
N HIS A 71 2.00 0.53 -10.73
CA HIS A 71 2.54 0.53 -12.08
C HIS A 71 3.65 -0.54 -12.21
N PHE A 72 4.42 -0.56 -13.32
CA PHE A 72 5.36 -1.63 -13.63
C PHE A 72 6.79 -1.17 -13.86
N HIS A 73 7.24 -0.08 -13.24
CA HIS A 73 8.67 0.23 -13.21
C HIS A 73 9.44 -0.86 -12.44
N TRP A 74 10.71 -1.00 -12.74
CA TRP A 74 11.54 -2.10 -12.21
C TRP A 74 11.50 -2.23 -10.70
N ASP A 75 11.60 -1.13 -10.00
CA ASP A 75 11.59 -1.07 -8.54
C ASP A 75 10.26 -1.47 -7.90
N HIS A 76 9.19 -1.61 -8.69
CA HIS A 76 7.89 -2.11 -8.26
C HIS A 76 7.62 -3.57 -8.62
N ILE A 77 8.48 -4.20 -9.43
CA ILE A 77 8.27 -5.60 -9.87
C ILE A 77 9.48 -6.51 -9.64
N GLN A 78 10.68 -5.96 -9.40
CA GLN A 78 11.96 -6.71 -9.40
C GLN A 78 12.04 -7.81 -8.33
N GLY A 79 11.24 -7.75 -7.25
CA GLY A 79 11.18 -8.77 -6.21
C GLY A 79 10.31 -9.98 -6.55
N PHE A 80 9.45 -9.89 -7.57
CA PHE A 80 8.48 -10.93 -7.89
C PHE A 80 9.12 -12.31 -8.16
N PRO A 81 10.20 -12.43 -8.95
CA PRO A 81 10.85 -13.72 -9.18
C PRO A 81 11.40 -14.39 -7.92
N PHE A 82 11.59 -13.63 -6.84
CA PHE A 82 12.13 -14.09 -5.56
C PHE A 82 11.05 -14.27 -4.47
N PHE A 83 9.77 -14.19 -4.84
CA PHE A 83 8.66 -14.34 -3.91
C PHE A 83 8.44 -15.82 -3.58
N ALA A 84 8.95 -16.24 -2.43
CA ALA A 84 8.95 -17.65 -2.05
C ALA A 84 7.57 -18.35 -2.12
N PRO A 85 6.43 -17.75 -1.71
CA PRO A 85 5.11 -18.37 -1.86
C PRO A 85 4.70 -18.67 -3.30
N ALA A 86 5.28 -17.98 -4.29
CA ALA A 86 4.99 -18.20 -5.70
C ALA A 86 5.51 -19.56 -6.24
N TYR A 87 6.39 -20.21 -5.47
CA TYR A 87 6.90 -21.54 -5.77
C TYR A 87 6.18 -22.67 -5.02
N ASP A 88 5.20 -22.34 -4.17
CA ASP A 88 4.50 -23.32 -3.36
C ASP A 88 3.29 -23.90 -4.13
N PRO A 89 3.26 -25.22 -4.42
CA PRO A 89 2.12 -25.86 -5.08
C PRO A 89 0.82 -25.64 -4.31
N GLY A 90 -0.22 -25.22 -5.01
CA GLY A 90 -1.54 -24.95 -4.44
C GLY A 90 -1.67 -23.62 -3.72
N GLN A 91 -0.61 -22.77 -3.63
CA GLN A 91 -0.80 -21.38 -3.23
C GLN A 91 -1.54 -20.63 -4.33
N LYS A 92 -2.63 -19.94 -3.98
CA LYS A 92 -3.34 -19.05 -4.91
C LYS A 92 -2.76 -17.66 -4.80
N ILE A 93 -2.38 -17.08 -5.93
CA ILE A 93 -1.86 -15.70 -6.02
C ILE A 93 -2.61 -14.98 -7.12
N THR A 94 -3.29 -13.90 -6.75
CA THR A 94 -3.93 -13.01 -7.70
C THR A 94 -3.06 -11.77 -7.88
N LEU A 95 -2.65 -11.49 -9.11
CA LEU A 95 -1.99 -10.25 -9.50
C LEU A 95 -3.04 -9.33 -10.10
N LEU A 96 -3.14 -8.11 -9.56
CA LEU A 96 -4.17 -7.14 -9.95
C LEU A 96 -3.54 -5.84 -10.41
N THR A 97 -3.98 -5.35 -11.56
CA THR A 97 -3.73 -3.97 -12.00
C THR A 97 -5.03 -3.29 -12.41
N LEU A 98 -5.06 -1.97 -12.30
CA LEU A 98 -6.20 -1.15 -12.68
C LEU A 98 -5.85 -0.27 -13.88
N GLY A 99 -6.87 0.00 -14.72
CA GLY A 99 -6.80 0.94 -15.82
C GLY A 99 -6.59 0.33 -17.21
N ARG A 100 -7.25 0.96 -18.20
CA ARG A 100 -7.16 0.56 -19.61
C ARG A 100 -5.94 1.10 -20.34
N ASP A 101 -5.38 2.20 -19.85
CA ASP A 101 -4.40 3.01 -20.58
C ASP A 101 -2.96 2.65 -20.26
N GLN A 102 -2.74 1.55 -19.54
CA GLN A 102 -1.40 1.01 -19.44
C GLN A 102 -1.05 0.44 -20.81
N THR A 103 0.07 0.84 -21.34
CA THR A 103 0.64 0.38 -22.62
C THR A 103 0.87 -1.11 -22.67
N VAL A 104 0.61 -1.80 -21.59
CA VAL A 104 0.76 -3.24 -21.42
C VAL A 104 -0.51 -3.95 -21.90
N ARG A 105 -0.35 -4.70 -22.96
CA ARG A 105 -1.45 -5.46 -23.58
C ARG A 105 -2.02 -6.55 -22.68
N ASN A 106 -1.17 -7.11 -21.81
CA ASN A 106 -1.53 -8.24 -20.94
C ASN A 106 -0.66 -8.21 -19.66
N LEU A 107 -1.30 -8.19 -18.48
CA LEU A 107 -0.60 -8.23 -17.19
C LEU A 107 0.34 -9.43 -17.06
N ARG A 108 -0.06 -10.61 -17.54
CA ARG A 108 0.75 -11.82 -17.53
C ARG A 108 2.04 -11.64 -18.34
N GLU A 109 1.96 -11.00 -19.49
CA GLU A 109 3.10 -10.79 -20.42
C GLU A 109 4.23 -10.00 -19.75
N ILE A 110 3.95 -9.07 -18.83
CA ILE A 110 4.98 -8.34 -18.09
C ILE A 110 5.87 -9.32 -17.32
N PHE A 111 5.28 -10.26 -16.59
CA PHE A 111 6.03 -11.22 -15.78
C PHE A 111 6.65 -12.32 -16.64
N GLU A 112 6.05 -12.71 -17.76
CA GLU A 112 6.67 -13.60 -18.73
C GLU A 112 7.94 -12.98 -19.32
N VAL A 113 7.90 -11.69 -19.68
CA VAL A 113 9.07 -10.95 -20.18
C VAL A 113 10.12 -10.79 -19.08
N GLN A 114 9.72 -10.39 -17.86
CA GLN A 114 10.64 -10.27 -16.73
C GLN A 114 11.39 -11.57 -16.41
N MET A 115 10.75 -12.71 -16.62
CA MET A 115 11.27 -14.05 -16.31
C MET A 115 11.70 -14.83 -17.55
N GLN A 116 12.00 -14.16 -18.67
CA GLN A 116 12.60 -14.78 -19.83
C GLN A 116 13.98 -15.38 -19.48
N ALA A 117 14.36 -16.42 -20.18
CA ALA A 117 15.60 -17.16 -19.95
C ALA A 117 16.88 -16.28 -19.97
N GLU A 118 16.83 -15.18 -20.71
CA GLU A 118 17.91 -14.18 -20.79
C GLU A 118 18.08 -13.39 -19.50
N TYR A 119 16.99 -13.27 -18.68
CA TYR A 119 17.00 -12.44 -17.47
C TYR A 119 16.87 -13.25 -16.20
N PHE A 120 16.17 -14.41 -16.25
CA PHE A 120 15.92 -15.23 -15.07
C PHE A 120 15.88 -16.72 -15.41
N PRO A 121 16.51 -17.61 -14.58
CA PRO A 121 16.64 -19.02 -14.93
C PRO A 121 15.33 -19.83 -14.80
N VAL A 122 14.32 -19.31 -14.11
CA VAL A 122 13.02 -19.95 -13.91
C VAL A 122 11.95 -19.15 -14.63
N GLN A 123 11.28 -19.76 -15.58
CA GLN A 123 10.16 -19.13 -16.29
C GLN A 123 8.91 -19.07 -15.42
N LEU A 124 8.02 -18.11 -15.69
CA LEU A 124 6.77 -17.91 -14.94
C LEU A 124 5.95 -19.20 -14.81
N ASP A 125 5.82 -19.97 -15.88
CA ASP A 125 5.06 -21.23 -15.90
C ASP A 125 5.71 -22.36 -15.09
N CYS A 126 6.98 -22.21 -14.70
CA CYS A 126 7.69 -23.15 -13.83
C CYS A 126 7.51 -22.82 -12.33
N MET A 127 6.90 -21.71 -11.98
CA MET A 127 6.52 -21.41 -10.60
C MET A 127 5.33 -22.29 -10.20
N GLY A 128 5.35 -22.82 -8.97
CA GLY A 128 4.35 -23.83 -8.53
C GLY A 128 2.97 -23.28 -8.17
N ALA A 129 2.84 -21.99 -7.91
CA ALA A 129 1.58 -21.39 -7.46
C ALA A 129 0.52 -21.30 -8.57
N ASN A 130 -0.75 -21.26 -8.16
CA ASN A 130 -1.86 -20.99 -9.07
C ASN A 130 -2.04 -19.49 -9.23
N PHE A 131 -1.62 -18.96 -10.38
CA PHE A 131 -1.71 -17.54 -10.69
C PHE A 131 -3.03 -17.18 -11.37
N GLU A 132 -3.62 -16.08 -10.91
CA GLU A 132 -4.71 -15.39 -11.55
C GLU A 132 -4.25 -13.97 -11.88
N PHE A 133 -4.40 -13.54 -13.15
CA PHE A 133 -4.02 -12.22 -13.63
C PHE A 133 -5.28 -11.42 -13.92
N LEU A 134 -5.54 -10.40 -13.10
CA LEU A 134 -6.71 -9.55 -13.22
C LEU A 134 -6.31 -8.14 -13.66
N GLN A 135 -6.82 -7.76 -14.83
CA GLN A 135 -6.70 -6.42 -15.36
C GLN A 135 -8.09 -5.78 -15.39
N VAL A 136 -8.34 -4.80 -14.54
CA VAL A 136 -9.63 -4.15 -14.38
C VAL A 136 -9.65 -2.82 -15.09
N ALA A 137 -10.56 -2.69 -16.07
CA ALA A 137 -10.63 -1.55 -16.97
C ALA A 137 -11.12 -0.24 -16.33
N ASP A 138 -11.80 -0.31 -15.19
CA ASP A 138 -12.44 0.84 -14.55
C ASP A 138 -11.97 0.98 -13.10
N ALA A 139 -11.27 2.08 -12.85
CA ALA A 139 -10.70 2.41 -11.54
C ALA A 139 -11.76 2.80 -10.49
N SER A 140 -13.00 3.04 -10.91
CA SER A 140 -14.10 3.45 -10.01
C SER A 140 -14.91 2.29 -9.44
N LYS A 141 -14.57 1.03 -9.77
CA LYS A 141 -15.34 -0.12 -9.29
C LYS A 141 -14.90 -0.56 -7.90
N HIS A 142 -15.89 -0.66 -7.04
CA HIS A 142 -15.80 -1.28 -5.73
C HIS A 142 -15.44 -2.76 -5.85
N PHE A 143 -14.30 -3.15 -5.32
CA PHE A 143 -14.00 -4.56 -5.11
C PHE A 143 -14.65 -5.01 -3.81
N THR A 144 -15.83 -5.60 -3.93
CA THR A 144 -16.41 -6.39 -2.86
C THR A 144 -15.86 -7.81 -3.00
N GLY A 145 -15.22 -8.35 -1.99
CA GLY A 145 -14.94 -9.76 -2.09
C GLY A 145 -13.74 -10.37 -1.39
N ILE A 146 -13.17 -9.73 -0.39
CA ILE A 146 -12.39 -10.50 0.56
C ILE A 146 -13.32 -10.84 1.74
N ASN A 147 -13.99 -12.01 1.67
CA ASN A 147 -14.83 -12.59 2.73
C ASN A 147 -16.10 -11.83 3.15
N ASN A 148 -17.00 -11.51 2.25
CA ASN A 148 -18.33 -10.94 2.57
C ASN A 148 -18.31 -9.64 3.40
N VAL A 149 -17.15 -9.07 3.67
CA VAL A 149 -17.00 -7.75 4.29
C VAL A 149 -16.62 -6.77 3.19
N GLU A 150 -17.38 -5.70 3.05
CA GLU A 150 -17.11 -4.67 2.06
C GLU A 150 -15.75 -4.02 2.32
N THR A 151 -14.75 -4.38 1.49
CA THR A 151 -13.56 -3.58 1.29
C THR A 151 -13.78 -2.78 0.02
N VAL A 152 -13.84 -1.48 0.15
CA VAL A 152 -13.95 -0.58 -1.01
C VAL A 152 -12.54 -0.20 -1.43
N LEU A 153 -12.18 -0.53 -2.66
CA LEU A 153 -10.94 -0.11 -3.29
C LEU A 153 -11.29 0.90 -4.38
N THR A 154 -10.84 2.13 -4.21
CA THR A 154 -10.95 3.19 -5.22
C THR A 154 -9.55 3.51 -5.72
N ALA A 155 -9.38 3.68 -7.03
CA ALA A 155 -8.11 4.06 -7.61
C ALA A 155 -8.24 5.36 -8.42
N GLN A 156 -7.18 6.14 -8.42
CA GLN A 156 -7.05 7.37 -9.19
C GLN A 156 -5.75 7.34 -9.98
N ARG A 157 -5.85 7.44 -11.31
CA ARG A 157 -4.68 7.62 -12.15
C ARG A 157 -4.11 9.01 -11.95
N HIS A 158 -2.80 9.11 -11.84
CA HIS A 158 -2.08 10.36 -11.65
C HIS A 158 -0.87 10.50 -12.59
N ASN A 159 -0.20 11.63 -12.51
CA ASN A 159 0.95 11.94 -13.35
C ASN A 159 2.19 11.19 -12.84
N HIS A 160 2.75 10.40 -13.72
CA HIS A 160 4.01 9.67 -13.61
C HIS A 160 4.40 9.17 -15.00
N PRO A 161 5.68 9.08 -15.40
CA PRO A 161 6.07 8.52 -16.68
C PRO A 161 5.47 7.11 -16.91
N GLY A 162 4.72 6.92 -18.00
CA GLY A 162 3.95 5.70 -18.23
C GLY A 162 2.60 5.63 -17.51
N GLY A 163 2.36 6.50 -16.53
CA GLY A 163 1.15 6.52 -15.69
C GLY A 163 1.23 5.56 -14.50
N ALA A 164 0.73 5.99 -13.35
CA ALA A 164 0.60 5.20 -12.14
C ALA A 164 -0.77 5.43 -11.47
N TYR A 165 -1.10 4.58 -10.50
CA TYR A 165 -2.36 4.65 -9.77
C TYR A 165 -2.12 4.80 -8.27
N SER A 166 -2.84 5.76 -7.67
CA SER A 166 -3.03 5.85 -6.23
C SER A 166 -4.29 5.10 -5.82
N PHE A 167 -4.29 4.56 -4.61
CA PHE A 167 -5.36 3.71 -4.11
C PHE A 167 -5.92 4.22 -2.79
N ARG A 168 -7.24 4.21 -2.65
CA ARG A 168 -7.96 4.40 -1.40
C ARG A 168 -8.62 3.09 -1.00
N ILE A 169 -8.33 2.60 0.20
CA ILE A 169 -8.81 1.34 0.76
C ILE A 169 -9.66 1.67 1.98
N GLU A 170 -10.95 1.36 1.90
CA GLU A 170 -11.90 1.57 3.00
C GLU A 170 -12.39 0.23 3.53
N ARG A 171 -12.30 0.03 4.83
CA ARG A 171 -12.80 -1.16 5.51
C ARG A 171 -13.14 -0.87 6.97
N ASN A 172 -14.33 -1.27 7.42
CA ASN A 172 -14.79 -1.07 8.81
C ASN A 172 -14.64 0.38 9.28
N GLY A 173 -15.00 1.36 8.42
CA GLY A 173 -14.90 2.78 8.73
C GLY A 173 -13.46 3.32 8.86
N LYS A 174 -12.44 2.55 8.45
CA LYS A 174 -11.04 2.95 8.39
C LYS A 174 -10.61 3.18 6.95
N VAL A 175 -9.77 4.18 6.76
CA VAL A 175 -9.31 4.63 5.45
C VAL A 175 -7.80 4.65 5.40
N LEU A 176 -7.24 3.89 4.47
CA LEU A 176 -5.84 3.92 4.06
C LEU A 176 -5.75 4.45 2.63
N VAL A 177 -4.83 5.38 2.39
CA VAL A 177 -4.54 5.84 1.03
C VAL A 177 -3.06 5.62 0.73
N ILE A 178 -2.77 5.12 -0.47
CA ILE A 178 -1.43 4.85 -0.98
C ILE A 178 -1.26 5.66 -2.26
N CYS A 179 -0.33 6.62 -2.25
CA CYS A 179 0.03 7.49 -3.35
C CYS A 179 1.54 7.41 -3.55
N THR A 180 2.05 6.35 -4.17
CA THR A 180 3.45 6.25 -4.54
C THR A 180 3.66 6.73 -5.98
N ASP A 181 4.85 7.20 -6.30
CA ASP A 181 5.26 7.62 -7.66
C ASP A 181 4.36 8.70 -8.27
N VAL A 182 4.23 9.79 -7.54
CA VAL A 182 3.35 10.92 -7.87
C VAL A 182 4.13 12.16 -8.20
N GLU A 183 3.86 12.77 -9.36
CA GLU A 183 4.32 14.11 -9.69
C GLU A 183 3.15 15.10 -9.77
N HIS A 184 3.16 16.12 -8.90
CA HIS A 184 2.07 17.11 -8.80
C HIS A 184 2.17 18.26 -9.79
N GLY A 185 3.18 18.35 -10.62
CA GLY A 185 3.33 19.51 -11.52
C GLY A 185 3.55 20.84 -10.76
N GLU A 186 2.94 21.92 -11.26
CA GLU A 186 3.04 23.25 -10.63
C GLU A 186 2.11 23.43 -9.43
N GLN A 187 1.03 22.67 -9.37
CA GLN A 187 0.05 22.70 -8.30
C GLN A 187 -0.24 21.27 -7.84
N ILE A 188 -0.63 21.15 -6.58
CA ILE A 188 -1.08 19.88 -6.02
C ILE A 188 -2.28 19.35 -6.81
N ASP A 189 -2.25 18.10 -7.22
CA ASP A 189 -3.35 17.45 -7.92
C ASP A 189 -4.57 17.32 -7.00
N ALA A 190 -5.61 18.10 -7.29
CA ALA A 190 -6.84 18.12 -6.50
C ALA A 190 -7.54 16.76 -6.44
N ARG A 191 -7.36 15.89 -7.45
CA ARG A 191 -7.94 14.54 -7.48
C ARG A 191 -7.31 13.65 -6.41
N LEU A 192 -6.00 13.80 -6.17
CA LEU A 192 -5.30 13.05 -5.12
C LEU A 192 -5.64 13.59 -3.73
N VAL A 193 -5.82 14.90 -3.58
CA VAL A 193 -6.34 15.48 -2.33
C VAL A 193 -7.72 14.92 -2.01
N GLU A 194 -8.62 14.82 -3.01
CA GLU A 194 -9.94 14.24 -2.82
C GLU A 194 -9.86 12.74 -2.48
N LEU A 195 -9.02 11.98 -3.18
CA LEU A 195 -8.78 10.57 -2.87
C LEU A 195 -8.29 10.38 -1.41
N ALA A 196 -7.40 11.26 -0.94
CA ALA A 196 -6.81 11.20 0.40
C ALA A 196 -7.70 11.77 1.49
N ARG A 197 -8.84 12.42 1.15
CA ARG A 197 -9.68 13.16 2.10
C ARG A 197 -10.03 12.34 3.33
N GLY A 198 -9.67 12.86 4.50
CA GLY A 198 -9.98 12.30 5.82
C GLY A 198 -9.36 10.93 6.10
N ALA A 199 -8.33 10.51 5.37
CA ALA A 199 -7.68 9.22 5.57
C ALA A 199 -7.11 9.08 7.00
N ASP A 200 -7.24 7.87 7.57
CA ASP A 200 -6.59 7.53 8.84
C ASP A 200 -5.07 7.43 8.67
N LEU A 201 -4.61 7.00 7.49
CA LEU A 201 -3.21 6.98 7.08
C LEU A 201 -3.12 7.30 5.59
N LEU A 202 -2.30 8.28 5.24
CA LEU A 202 -1.79 8.52 3.90
C LEU A 202 -0.35 8.03 3.81
N VAL A 203 -0.08 7.11 2.89
CA VAL A 203 1.27 6.74 2.45
C VAL A 203 1.54 7.50 1.16
N HIS A 204 2.56 8.34 1.11
CA HIS A 204 2.80 9.23 -0.02
C HIS A 204 4.27 9.20 -0.46
N ASP A 205 4.49 9.27 -1.78
CA ASP A 205 5.78 9.55 -2.40
C ASP A 205 6.39 10.83 -1.82
N ALA A 206 7.65 10.78 -1.50
CA ALA A 206 8.43 11.94 -1.09
C ALA A 206 9.90 11.71 -1.40
N GLN A 207 10.22 11.56 -2.67
CA GLN A 207 11.58 11.22 -3.10
C GLN A 207 12.52 12.39 -2.94
N TYR A 208 12.05 13.63 -3.14
CA TYR A 208 12.90 14.79 -3.32
C TYR A 208 12.71 15.89 -2.27
N THR A 209 13.74 16.68 -2.06
CA THR A 209 13.60 18.05 -1.55
C THR A 209 12.99 18.97 -2.63
N ALA A 210 12.53 20.16 -2.24
CA ALA A 210 12.00 21.12 -3.19
C ALA A 210 13.05 21.56 -4.25
N GLU A 211 14.32 21.64 -3.86
CA GLU A 211 15.43 22.00 -4.76
C GLU A 211 15.76 20.88 -5.74
N GLU A 212 15.74 19.63 -5.28
CA GLU A 212 15.98 18.45 -6.12
C GLU A 212 14.85 18.27 -7.13
N LEU A 213 13.61 18.46 -6.71
CA LEU A 213 12.44 18.37 -7.59
C LEU A 213 12.51 19.35 -8.75
N GLN A 214 13.02 20.59 -8.51
CA GLN A 214 13.18 21.56 -9.60
C GLN A 214 14.06 21.04 -10.73
N LYS A 215 15.10 20.26 -10.40
CA LYS A 215 16.04 19.67 -11.35
C LYS A 215 15.55 18.36 -11.98
N ARG A 216 14.56 17.74 -11.35
CA ARG A 216 14.05 16.39 -11.70
C ARG A 216 12.56 16.40 -12.10
N ARG A 217 12.05 17.56 -12.55
CA ARG A 217 10.69 17.65 -13.11
C ARG A 217 10.53 16.69 -14.30
N GLY A 218 9.39 16.00 -14.35
CA GLY A 218 9.11 14.97 -15.35
C GLY A 218 9.65 13.59 -14.99
N TRP A 219 10.27 13.42 -13.81
CA TRP A 219 10.74 12.12 -13.33
C TRP A 219 9.65 11.34 -12.58
N GLY A 220 8.52 11.99 -12.29
CA GLY A 220 7.33 11.30 -11.77
C GLY A 220 7.20 11.25 -10.26
N HIS A 221 7.91 12.10 -9.51
CA HIS A 221 7.95 12.05 -8.05
C HIS A 221 7.62 13.38 -7.38
N SER A 222 7.34 13.32 -6.09
CA SER A 222 7.02 14.48 -5.25
C SER A 222 8.18 14.89 -4.35
N SER A 223 8.10 16.14 -3.88
CA SER A 223 8.92 16.59 -2.76
C SER A 223 8.23 16.30 -1.42
N PHE A 224 9.04 16.33 -0.34
CA PHE A 224 8.54 16.27 1.04
C PHE A 224 7.49 17.36 1.30
N ASP A 225 7.70 18.57 0.79
CA ASP A 225 6.78 19.70 0.95
C ASP A 225 5.44 19.45 0.25
N GLN A 226 5.44 18.88 -0.95
CA GLN A 226 4.21 18.54 -1.68
C GLN A 226 3.41 17.47 -0.97
N ALA A 227 4.07 16.44 -0.45
CA ALA A 227 3.40 15.39 0.33
C ALA A 227 2.75 15.93 1.61
N LEU A 228 3.43 16.85 2.32
CA LEU A 228 2.87 17.56 3.47
C LEU A 228 1.67 18.43 3.07
N GLN A 229 1.72 19.14 1.95
CA GLN A 229 0.60 19.92 1.44
C GLN A 229 -0.63 19.05 1.14
N VAL A 230 -0.44 17.89 0.50
CA VAL A 230 -1.52 16.93 0.27
C VAL A 230 -2.14 16.49 1.59
N ALA A 231 -1.32 16.15 2.58
CA ALA A 231 -1.79 15.72 3.89
C ALA A 231 -2.63 16.78 4.61
N GLU A 232 -2.17 18.04 4.57
CA GLU A 232 -2.87 19.19 5.15
C GLU A 232 -4.19 19.49 4.42
N MET A 233 -4.16 19.57 3.08
CA MET A 233 -5.34 19.86 2.26
C MET A 233 -6.42 18.77 2.35
N ALA A 234 -5.99 17.50 2.45
CA ALA A 234 -6.89 16.37 2.58
C ALA A 234 -7.38 16.13 4.03
N GLY A 235 -6.75 16.77 5.02
CA GLY A 235 -7.10 16.59 6.43
C GLY A 235 -6.85 15.17 6.92
N VAL A 236 -5.73 14.54 6.51
CA VAL A 236 -5.40 13.18 6.93
C VAL A 236 -4.98 13.15 8.41
N LYS A 237 -5.16 12.01 9.08
CA LYS A 237 -4.78 11.89 10.50
C LYS A 237 -3.30 11.59 10.71
N ARG A 238 -2.69 10.83 9.79
CA ARG A 238 -1.27 10.46 9.80
C ARG A 238 -0.73 10.42 8.39
N LEU A 239 0.56 10.76 8.25
CA LEU A 239 1.31 10.73 7.00
C LEU A 239 2.52 9.82 7.15
N ALA A 240 2.70 8.89 6.22
CA ALA A 240 3.91 8.11 6.05
C ALA A 240 4.55 8.46 4.70
N LEU A 241 5.74 9.04 4.74
CA LEU A 241 6.52 9.38 3.56
C LEU A 241 7.35 8.15 3.15
N THR A 242 7.35 7.82 1.88
CA THR A 242 8.04 6.64 1.34
C THR A 242 8.67 6.96 -0.01
N HIS A 243 9.24 5.97 -0.66
CA HIS A 243 9.94 6.09 -1.94
C HIS A 243 11.18 6.99 -1.84
N HIS A 244 12.00 6.73 -0.80
CA HIS A 244 13.19 7.54 -0.52
C HIS A 244 14.20 7.47 -1.66
N ASP A 245 14.77 8.62 -2.03
CA ASP A 245 15.82 8.72 -3.05
C ASP A 245 17.02 7.81 -2.68
N PRO A 246 17.59 7.09 -3.65
CA PRO A 246 18.77 6.26 -3.40
C PRO A 246 20.01 7.03 -2.89
N GLU A 247 20.08 8.33 -3.07
CA GLU A 247 21.18 9.16 -2.56
C GLU A 247 20.92 9.70 -1.13
N HIS A 248 19.73 9.53 -0.57
CA HIS A 248 19.36 10.01 0.76
C HIS A 248 19.69 8.96 1.81
N ASP A 249 20.80 9.15 2.53
CA ASP A 249 21.22 8.30 3.63
C ASP A 249 20.35 8.43 4.90
N ASP A 250 20.63 7.60 5.88
CA ASP A 250 19.88 7.57 7.14
C ASP A 250 19.95 8.91 7.89
N GLU A 251 21.10 9.59 7.89
CA GLU A 251 21.26 10.90 8.54
C GLU A 251 20.41 11.97 7.88
N PHE A 252 20.43 11.99 6.54
CA PHE A 252 19.63 12.92 5.76
C PHE A 252 18.14 12.70 6.06
N LEU A 253 17.65 11.47 5.99
CA LEU A 253 16.24 11.15 6.22
C LEU A 253 15.80 11.43 7.67
N GLU A 254 16.66 11.23 8.67
CA GLU A 254 16.36 11.61 10.06
C GLU A 254 16.18 13.13 10.22
N ARG A 255 17.02 13.93 9.54
CA ARG A 255 16.86 15.41 9.55
C ARG A 255 15.55 15.84 8.88
N ILE A 256 15.22 15.24 7.74
CA ILE A 256 13.97 15.52 7.01
C ILE A 256 12.75 15.11 7.84
N GLU A 257 12.77 13.93 8.49
CA GLU A 257 11.66 13.49 9.32
C GLU A 257 11.36 14.50 10.44
N LYS A 258 12.41 15.04 11.06
CA LYS A 258 12.26 16.07 12.10
C LYS A 258 11.59 17.33 11.56
N LEU A 259 12.04 17.83 10.41
CA LEU A 259 11.48 19.03 9.76
C LEU A 259 10.01 18.79 9.34
N CYS A 260 9.70 17.63 8.77
CA CYS A 260 8.34 17.27 8.41
C CYS A 260 7.40 17.25 9.61
N ARG A 261 7.87 16.74 10.76
CA ARG A 261 7.11 16.69 12.01
C ARG A 261 6.86 18.06 12.64
N GLU A 262 7.75 19.03 12.43
CA GLU A 262 7.53 20.41 12.87
C GLU A 262 6.32 21.05 12.16
N ARG A 263 6.06 20.66 10.90
CA ARG A 263 4.93 21.15 10.10
C ARG A 263 3.67 20.28 10.28
N PHE A 264 3.81 18.96 10.25
CA PHE A 264 2.72 18.00 10.44
C PHE A 264 3.15 16.94 11.45
N ALA A 265 2.75 17.10 12.72
CA ALA A 265 3.27 16.33 13.85
C ALA A 265 3.13 14.80 13.71
N ASN A 266 2.07 14.34 13.04
CA ASN A 266 1.78 12.93 12.81
C ASN A 266 2.43 12.37 11.53
N THR A 267 3.62 12.89 11.17
CA THR A 267 4.42 12.40 10.04
C THR A 267 5.46 11.41 10.51
N VAL A 268 5.64 10.34 9.72
CA VAL A 268 6.79 9.44 9.80
C VAL A 268 7.39 9.26 8.42
N LEU A 269 8.71 9.10 8.34
CA LEU A 269 9.35 8.54 7.16
C LEU A 269 9.37 7.01 7.30
N ALA A 270 8.85 6.32 6.28
CA ALA A 270 8.72 4.87 6.30
C ALA A 270 10.08 4.18 6.45
N ARG A 271 10.12 3.09 7.22
CA ARG A 271 11.29 2.24 7.42
C ARG A 271 10.93 0.79 7.12
N GLU A 272 11.87 0.03 6.60
CA GLU A 272 11.66 -1.42 6.50
C GLU A 272 11.36 -2.04 7.85
N GLY A 273 10.36 -2.92 7.88
CA GLY A 273 9.87 -3.56 9.10
C GLY A 273 8.91 -2.70 9.93
N MET A 274 8.76 -1.39 9.64
CA MET A 274 7.81 -0.53 10.33
C MET A 274 6.39 -1.03 10.14
N GLU A 275 5.63 -1.09 11.25
CA GLU A 275 4.22 -1.43 11.26
C GLU A 275 3.38 -0.25 11.76
N ILE A 276 2.35 0.12 11.00
CA ILE A 276 1.41 1.18 11.39
C ILE A 276 0.02 0.57 11.55
N GLN A 277 -0.48 0.55 12.78
CA GLN A 277 -1.85 0.10 13.07
C GLN A 277 -2.86 1.21 12.75
N ILE A 278 -3.88 0.87 11.95
CA ILE A 278 -5.03 1.73 11.67
C ILE A 278 -6.18 1.19 12.54
N SER A 279 -6.19 1.59 13.83
CA SER A 279 -7.20 1.22 14.82
C SER A 279 -8.17 2.38 15.10
N GLU A 280 -9.25 2.12 15.82
CA GLU A 280 -10.05 3.17 16.42
C GLU A 280 -9.21 3.98 17.41
N ALA A 281 -9.44 5.30 17.44
CA ALA A 281 -8.85 6.12 18.50
C ALA A 281 -9.32 5.54 19.85
N PRO A 282 -8.43 5.43 20.87
CA PRO A 282 -8.88 5.03 22.19
C PRO A 282 -9.85 6.10 22.70
N GLY A 283 -11.16 5.81 22.74
CA GLY A 283 -12.12 6.73 23.34
C GLY A 283 -13.53 6.85 22.76
N THR A 284 -13.97 5.99 21.87
CA THR A 284 -15.42 5.91 21.55
C THR A 284 -15.97 4.53 21.88
N MET A 285 -16.33 4.35 23.16
CA MET A 285 -17.26 3.28 23.52
C MET A 285 -18.57 3.53 22.78
N SER A 286 -18.90 2.71 21.78
CA SER A 286 -20.22 2.68 21.21
C SER A 286 -21.18 2.27 22.33
N ARG A 287 -22.04 3.21 22.75
CA ARG A 287 -23.18 2.88 23.62
C ARG A 287 -24.09 1.97 22.79
N SER A 288 -24.07 0.69 23.11
CA SER A 288 -25.12 -0.24 22.67
C SER A 288 -26.47 0.31 23.04
N PRO A 289 -27.47 0.36 22.14
CA PRO A 289 -28.81 0.76 22.51
C PRO A 289 -29.34 -0.25 23.52
N GLY A 290 -29.62 0.23 24.74
CA GLY A 290 -30.13 -0.58 25.84
C GLY A 290 -31.39 -1.34 25.44
N ARG A 291 -31.37 -2.64 25.65
CA ARG A 291 -32.54 -3.52 25.59
C ARG A 291 -33.55 -3.03 26.62
N LEU A 292 -34.66 -2.44 26.17
CA LEU A 292 -35.82 -2.20 26.99
C LEU A 292 -36.36 -3.56 27.49
N SER A 293 -36.16 -3.84 28.78
CA SER A 293 -36.77 -4.98 29.44
C SER A 293 -38.27 -4.72 29.57
N ARG A 294 -39.10 -5.42 28.83
CA ARG A 294 -40.53 -5.51 29.07
C ARG A 294 -40.74 -6.23 30.39
N ARG A 295 -41.11 -5.48 31.43
CA ARG A 295 -41.70 -6.04 32.66
C ARG A 295 -43.05 -6.65 32.30
N THR A 296 -43.18 -7.95 32.31
CA THR A 296 -44.42 -8.71 32.34
C THR A 296 -45.09 -8.53 33.70
N ARG A 297 -46.23 -7.88 33.74
CA ARG A 297 -47.12 -7.88 34.94
C ARG A 297 -47.81 -9.24 35.01
N LEU A 298 -47.58 -9.92 36.10
CA LEU A 298 -48.39 -11.05 36.53
C LEU A 298 -49.69 -10.51 37.13
N THR A 299 -50.80 -10.77 36.49
CA THR A 299 -52.16 -10.60 37.07
C THR A 299 -52.58 -11.91 37.72
N SER A 300 -52.76 -11.89 39.02
CA SER A 300 -53.42 -12.93 39.82
C SER A 300 -54.90 -12.90 39.55
N SER A 301 -55.51 -14.03 39.21
CA SER A 301 -56.95 -14.25 39.26
C SER A 301 -57.33 -14.94 40.54
N PRO A 302 -58.46 -14.56 41.18
CA PRO A 302 -58.92 -15.28 42.36
C PRO A 302 -59.82 -16.49 41.98
N ARG A 303 -59.79 -17.47 42.84
CA ARG A 303 -60.68 -18.66 42.83
C ARG A 303 -62.14 -18.27 43.00
N LYS A 304 -63.00 -18.96 42.23
CA LYS A 304 -64.16 -19.70 42.70
C LYS A 304 -64.35 -20.96 41.85
#